data_1cfed76271c4e3420ac6126efc1ad5c0
#
_entry.id   1cfed76271c4e3420ac6126efc1ad5c0
#
_cell.length_a   1.000
_cell.length_b   1.000
_cell.length_c   1.000
_cell.angle_alpha   90.00
_cell.angle_beta   90.00
_cell.angle_gamma   90.00
#
_symmetry.space_group_name_H-M   'P 1'
#
loop_
_entity.id
_entity.type
_entity.pdbx_description
1 polymer ?
#
loop_
_entity_poly.entity_id
_entity_poly.type
_entity_poly.pdbx_seq_one_letter_code
_entity_poly.pdbx_strand_id
1 'polypeptide(L)'
;MARFSGRIGYAQVVETAPGVFRESYFERLATGTLSSIVARPTAGENTITNLQVTNIASVVLDAYIMQQFHNIRYIWWNGVKWRVSSVEVKRPRLNIAFSEVFHDQ
;
A
#
# COMPACT_ATOMS: atom_id res chain seq x y z
N MET A 1 0.84 16.53 8.17
CA MET A 1 1.25 15.16 7.94
C MET A 1 1.23 14.38 9.20
N ALA A 2 0.75 13.18 9.14
CA ALA A 2 0.68 12.33 10.31
C ALA A 2 1.84 11.34 10.29
N ARG A 3 2.17 10.79 11.45
CA ARG A 3 3.16 9.75 11.51
C ARG A 3 2.52 8.42 11.14
N PHE A 4 3.22 7.64 10.35
CA PHE A 4 2.75 6.32 9.99
C PHE A 4 3.60 5.28 10.70
N SER A 5 2.95 4.29 11.30
CA SER A 5 3.63 3.14 11.86
C SER A 5 2.70 1.97 11.70
N GLY A 6 3.12 0.97 10.96
CA GLY A 6 2.28 -0.18 10.72
C GLY A 6 3.01 -1.24 9.94
N ARG A 7 2.28 -2.26 9.54
CA ARG A 7 2.87 -3.39 8.85
C ARG A 7 2.55 -3.33 7.38
N ILE A 8 3.54 -3.68 6.58
CA ILE A 8 3.38 -3.75 5.14
C ILE A 8 3.40 -5.22 4.76
N GLY A 9 2.43 -5.64 3.99
CA GLY A 9 2.31 -7.03 3.56
C GLY A 9 2.92 -7.24 2.20
N TYR A 10 3.77 -8.25 2.11
CA TYR A 10 4.46 -8.61 0.89
C TYR A 10 3.98 -9.97 0.44
N ALA A 11 3.81 -10.12 -0.86
CA ALA A 11 3.43 -11.42 -1.44
C ALA A 11 4.67 -12.22 -1.77
N GLN A 12 4.57 -13.52 -1.60
CA GLN A 12 5.60 -14.42 -2.07
C GLN A 12 4.93 -15.67 -2.61
N VAL A 13 5.59 -16.32 -3.56
CA VAL A 13 5.07 -17.53 -4.15
C VAL A 13 5.75 -18.72 -3.48
N VAL A 14 4.96 -19.63 -2.97
CA VAL A 14 5.46 -20.78 -2.26
C VAL A 14 4.93 -22.02 -2.94
N GLU A 15 5.81 -23.01 -3.13
CA GLU A 15 5.37 -24.27 -3.70
C GLU A 15 4.79 -25.14 -2.60
N THR A 16 3.50 -25.43 -2.68
CA THR A 16 2.83 -26.21 -1.64
C THR A 16 2.76 -27.67 -1.99
N ALA A 17 2.95 -28.04 -3.25
CA ALA A 17 3.00 -29.42 -3.71
C ALA A 17 3.78 -29.39 -5.00
N PRO A 18 4.34 -30.51 -5.47
CA PRO A 18 5.12 -30.51 -6.70
C PRO A 18 4.32 -29.90 -7.86
N GLY A 19 4.84 -28.82 -8.41
CA GLY A 19 4.19 -28.13 -9.51
C GLY A 19 3.05 -27.24 -9.13
N VAL A 20 2.71 -27.11 -7.85
CA VAL A 20 1.60 -26.29 -7.42
C VAL A 20 2.13 -25.12 -6.59
N PHE A 21 1.87 -23.90 -7.05
CA PHE A 21 2.37 -22.72 -6.39
C PHE A 21 1.22 -21.90 -5.84
N ARG A 22 1.42 -21.32 -4.68
CA ARG A 22 0.42 -20.48 -4.05
C ARG A 22 1.05 -19.19 -3.60
N GLU A 23 0.29 -18.11 -3.71
CA GLU A 23 0.75 -16.84 -3.19
C GLU A 23 0.45 -16.80 -1.70
N SER A 24 1.43 -16.48 -0.90
CA SER A 24 1.23 -16.26 0.52
C SER A 24 1.79 -14.90 0.87
N TYR A 25 1.51 -14.43 2.08
CA TYR A 25 1.89 -13.09 2.48
C TYR A 25 2.69 -13.11 3.76
N PHE A 26 3.62 -12.19 3.89
CA PHE A 26 4.31 -11.97 5.14
C PHE A 26 4.37 -10.47 5.39
N GLU A 27 4.56 -10.07 6.64
CA GLU A 27 4.46 -8.69 7.03
C GLU A 27 5.71 -8.21 7.72
N ARG A 28 6.06 -6.95 7.47
CA ARG A 28 7.17 -6.31 8.16
C ARG A 28 6.72 -4.94 8.63
N LEU A 29 7.21 -4.56 9.81
CA LEU A 29 6.89 -3.27 10.37
C LEU A 29 7.62 -2.16 9.61
N ALA A 30 6.94 -1.07 9.38
CA ALA A 30 7.53 0.10 8.72
C ALA A 30 7.02 1.36 9.38
N THR A 31 7.84 2.39 9.34
CA THR A 31 7.46 3.68 9.90
C THR A 31 7.77 4.78 8.89
N GLY A 32 7.08 5.86 9.01
CA GLY A 32 7.26 6.99 8.12
C GLY A 32 6.22 8.06 8.37
N THR A 33 5.77 8.70 7.32
CA THR A 33 4.74 9.72 7.42
C THR A 33 3.57 9.37 6.53
N LEU A 34 2.41 9.88 6.90
CA LEU A 34 1.19 9.63 6.15
C LEU A 34 0.59 10.95 5.72
N SER A 35 0.16 11.01 4.47
CA SER A 35 -0.56 12.17 3.97
C SER A 35 -1.75 11.67 3.15
N SER A 36 -2.71 12.54 2.91
CA SER A 36 -3.89 12.20 2.16
C SER A 36 -4.10 13.22 1.06
N ILE A 37 -4.52 12.73 -0.08
CA ILE A 37 -4.86 13.58 -1.19
C ILE A 37 -6.33 13.34 -1.50
N VAL A 38 -7.10 14.42 -1.52
CA VAL A 38 -8.51 14.34 -1.85
C VAL A 38 -8.66 14.85 -3.27
N ALA A 39 -9.19 14.02 -4.15
CA ALA A 39 -9.42 14.40 -5.53
C ALA A 39 -10.91 14.46 -5.80
N ARG A 40 -11.33 15.45 -6.54
CA ARG A 40 -12.72 15.57 -6.96
C ARG A 40 -12.77 15.46 -8.47
N PRO A 41 -13.79 14.81 -8.99
CA PRO A 41 -13.97 14.82 -10.43
C PRO A 41 -14.25 16.23 -10.89
N THR A 42 -13.61 16.64 -11.93
CA THR A 42 -13.85 17.96 -12.36
C THR A 42 -14.92 17.99 -13.34
N ALA A 43 -15.70 17.05 -13.45
CA ALA A 43 -16.57 17.11 -14.44
C ALA A 43 -17.69 17.85 -14.24
N GLY A 44 -18.06 18.53 -14.74
CA GLY A 44 -19.24 19.02 -14.87
C GLY A 44 -19.86 19.49 -13.85
N GLU A 45 -20.89 19.90 -13.98
CA GLU A 45 -21.44 20.60 -13.17
C GLU A 45 -22.16 19.94 -12.29
N ASN A 46 -22.45 18.98 -12.26
CA ASN A 46 -23.28 18.46 -11.50
C ASN A 46 -22.87 17.79 -10.47
N THR A 47 -22.46 18.13 -9.79
CA THR A 47 -22.61 17.69 -8.66
C THR A 47 -22.23 16.46 -8.30
N ILE A 48 -21.59 15.86 -8.39
CA ILE A 48 -21.31 14.80 -7.95
C ILE A 48 -20.51 14.60 -7.06
N THR A 49 -20.25 13.94 -6.51
CA THR A 49 -20.00 13.81 -5.35
C THR A 49 -19.14 12.72 -5.04
N ASN A 50 -18.50 12.12 -5.81
CA ASN A 50 -17.60 11.12 -5.49
C ASN A 50 -16.27 11.71 -5.16
N LEU A 51 -15.99 11.85 -3.93
CA LEU A 51 -14.67 12.24 -3.50
C LEU A 51 -13.81 11.02 -3.42
N GLN A 52 -12.64 11.07 -4.00
CA GLN A 52 -11.69 10.01 -3.83
C GLN A 52 -10.59 10.47 -2.90
N VAL A 53 -10.36 9.73 -1.84
CA VAL A 53 -9.30 10.03 -0.90
C VAL A 53 -8.22 8.97 -1.06
N THR A 54 -7.04 9.38 -1.45
CA THR A 54 -5.91 8.49 -1.56
C THR A 54 -4.94 8.79 -0.44
N ASN A 55 -4.61 7.77 0.32
CA ASN A 55 -3.64 7.91 1.40
C ASN A 55 -2.28 7.49 0.89
N ILE A 56 -1.26 8.23 1.26
CA ILE A 56 0.10 7.95 0.85
C ILE A 56 0.96 7.80 2.08
N ALA A 57 1.56 6.64 2.23
CA ALA A 57 2.51 6.38 3.30
C ALA A 57 3.91 6.51 2.72
N SER A 58 4.71 7.41 3.28
CA SER A 58 6.08 7.62 2.84
C SER A 58 6.99 6.99 3.88
N VAL A 59 7.63 5.90 3.53
CA VAL A 59 8.46 5.13 4.47
C VAL A 59 9.91 5.22 4.03
N VAL A 60 10.80 5.03 4.99
CA VAL A 60 12.22 5.09 4.68
C VAL A 60 12.64 3.79 4.00
N LEU A 61 13.34 3.92 2.89
CA LEU A 61 13.81 2.76 2.17
C LEU A 61 14.96 2.11 2.90
N ASP A 62 14.96 0.79 2.94
CA ASP A 62 16.10 0.02 3.38
C ASP A 62 16.40 -1.04 2.33
N ALA A 63 17.41 -1.84 2.57
CA ALA A 63 17.82 -2.83 1.57
C ALA A 63 16.72 -3.83 1.27
N TYR A 64 15.97 -4.22 2.29
CA TYR A 64 14.89 -5.19 2.10
C TYR A 64 13.77 -4.59 1.26
N ILE A 65 13.37 -3.37 1.56
CA ILE A 65 12.30 -2.73 0.82
C ILE A 65 12.72 -2.51 -0.63
N MET A 66 13.97 -2.14 -0.86
CA MET A 66 14.45 -1.96 -2.23
C MET A 66 14.37 -3.25 -3.04
N GLN A 67 14.56 -4.39 -2.40
CA GLN A 67 14.48 -5.64 -3.11
C GLN A 67 13.06 -6.14 -3.29
N GLN A 68 12.16 -5.77 -2.40
CA GLN A 68 10.83 -6.37 -2.34
C GLN A 68 9.68 -5.41 -2.62
N PHE A 69 9.95 -4.15 -2.96
CA PHE A 69 8.85 -3.19 -3.06
C PHE A 69 7.82 -3.59 -4.12
N HIS A 70 8.23 -4.30 -5.13
CA HIS A 70 7.29 -4.73 -6.16
C HIS A 70 6.36 -5.85 -5.70
N ASN A 71 6.63 -6.42 -4.54
CA ASN A 71 5.79 -7.47 -3.98
C ASN A 71 4.84 -6.95 -2.91
N ILE A 72 4.81 -5.65 -2.68
CA ILE A 72 3.92 -5.09 -1.67
C ILE A 72 2.49 -5.20 -2.17
N ARG A 73 1.62 -5.75 -1.33
CA ARG A 73 0.22 -5.95 -1.70
C ARG A 73 -0.74 -5.18 -0.81
N TYR A 74 -0.41 -5.03 0.48
CA TYR A 74 -1.32 -4.34 1.37
C TYR A 74 -0.54 -3.66 2.49
N ILE A 75 -1.24 -2.82 3.22
CA ILE A 75 -0.64 -2.08 4.31
C ILE A 75 -1.67 -2.00 5.43
N TRP A 76 -1.24 -2.20 6.66
CA TRP A 76 -2.12 -2.08 7.81
C TRP A 76 -2.08 -0.66 8.33
N TRP A 77 -3.23 -0.04 8.46
CA TRP A 77 -3.33 1.29 9.01
C TRP A 77 -4.68 1.45 9.69
N ASN A 78 -4.65 2.00 10.90
CA ASN A 78 -5.87 2.23 11.66
C ASN A 78 -6.67 0.94 11.88
N GLY A 79 -5.99 -0.17 12.07
CA GLY A 79 -6.66 -1.45 12.31
C GLY A 79 -7.29 -2.08 11.10
N VAL A 80 -7.08 -1.53 9.91
CA VAL A 80 -7.68 -2.03 8.69
C VAL A 80 -6.56 -2.38 7.71
N LYS A 81 -6.75 -3.46 6.98
CA LYS A 81 -5.82 -3.85 5.94
C LYS A 81 -6.24 -3.18 4.64
N TRP A 82 -5.38 -2.37 4.10
CA TRP A 82 -5.68 -1.58 2.91
C TRP A 82 -4.91 -2.10 1.71
N ARG A 83 -5.58 -2.11 0.57
CA ARG A 83 -4.96 -2.56 -0.65
C ARG A 83 -4.07 -1.46 -1.22
N VAL A 84 -2.84 -1.81 -1.58
CA VAL A 84 -1.92 -0.86 -2.17
C VAL A 84 -2.24 -0.71 -3.64
N SER A 85 -2.45 0.52 -4.08
CA SER A 85 -2.77 0.78 -5.47
C SER A 85 -1.53 1.11 -6.28
N SER A 86 -0.53 1.73 -5.69
CA SER A 86 0.70 2.02 -6.42
C SER A 86 1.84 2.23 -5.44
N VAL A 87 3.06 2.05 -5.93
CA VAL A 87 4.27 2.22 -5.15
C VAL A 87 5.24 3.02 -6.00
N GLU A 88 5.80 4.06 -5.43
CA GLU A 88 6.73 4.90 -6.15
C GLU A 88 8.01 5.06 -5.34
N VAL A 89 9.14 4.80 -5.96
CA VAL A 89 10.42 4.94 -5.29
C VAL A 89 10.89 6.37 -5.45
N LYS A 90 11.01 7.08 -4.32
CA LYS A 90 11.56 8.43 -4.30
C LYS A 90 12.62 8.49 -3.25
N ARG A 91 13.81 8.14 -3.62
CA ARG A 91 14.91 8.01 -2.67
C ARG A 91 15.10 9.27 -1.84
N PRO A 92 15.29 9.15 -0.56
CA PRO A 92 15.50 7.91 0.21
C PRO A 92 14.21 7.30 0.75
N ARG A 93 13.09 7.57 0.13
CA ARG A 93 11.80 7.11 0.62
C ARG A 93 11.04 6.35 -0.44
N LEU A 94 10.09 5.56 0.02
CA LEU A 94 9.16 4.85 -0.83
C LEU A 94 7.77 5.37 -0.51
N ASN A 95 7.04 5.80 -1.53
CA ASN A 95 5.67 6.27 -1.36
C ASN A 95 4.70 5.16 -1.75
N ILE A 96 3.84 4.80 -0.83
CA ILE A 96 2.87 3.73 -1.02
C ILE A 96 1.49 4.36 -1.00
N ALA A 97 0.77 4.26 -2.10
CA ALA A 97 -0.57 4.83 -2.20
C ALA A 97 -1.60 3.74 -1.97
N PHE A 98 -2.58 4.02 -1.15
CA PHE A 98 -3.64 3.07 -0.88
C PHE A 98 -4.95 3.82 -0.65
N SER A 99 -6.05 3.27 -1.11
CA SER A 99 -7.34 3.92 -0.97
C SER A 99 -8.49 2.95 -0.79
N GLU A 100 -8.26 1.68 -0.96
CA GLU A 100 -9.32 0.69 -0.85
C GLU A 100 -8.95 -0.39 0.14
N VAL A 101 -9.95 -1.01 0.71
CA VAL A 101 -9.72 -2.10 1.66
C VAL A 101 -9.25 -3.33 0.90
N PHE A 102 -8.29 -4.03 1.48
CA PHE A 102 -7.76 -5.24 0.88
C PHE A 102 -8.68 -6.40 1.25
N HIS A 103 -9.05 -7.18 0.26
CA HIS A 103 -9.89 -8.35 0.50
C HIS A 103 -9.08 -9.60 0.25
N ASP A 104 -8.97 -10.42 1.29
CA ASP A 104 -8.30 -11.69 1.13
C ASP A 104 -9.23 -12.64 0.41
N GLN A 105 -8.68 -13.46 -0.40
CA GLN A 105 -9.51 -14.40 -1.08
C GLN A 105 -9.40 -15.75 -0.48
#